data_75ee36b7e6a5e707611e654d41824c36
#
_entry.id   75ee36b7e6a5e707611e654d41824c36
#
_cell.length_a   1.000
_cell.length_b   1.000
_cell.length_c   1.000
_cell.angle_alpha   90.00
_cell.angle_beta   90.00
_cell.angle_gamma   90.00
#
_symmetry.space_group_name_H-M   'P 1'
#
loop_
_entity.id
_entity.type
_entity.pdbx_description
1 polymer ?
#
loop_
_entity_poly.entity_id
_entity_poly.type
_entity_poly.pdbx_seq_one_letter_code
_entity_poly.pdbx_strand_id
1 'polypeptide(L)'
;MKSATALRAMTLTVAGLLVLPTANAVGQTPSAPPSTAPGPSTAPENIPDKKLDAAAAAVKSVSAVKDTFDQRLAKAPAGEKERLAGEAEHAMTKAVTDQGLSVEEYVTIMKVAQNDPIVRDKLIKRMK
;
A
#
# COMPACT_ATOMS: atom_id res chain seq x y z
N MET A 1 -26.89 30.22 -13.79
CA MET A 1 -26.47 31.14 -12.73
C MET A 1 -25.08 30.80 -12.29
N LYS A 2 -24.21 31.75 -12.43
CA LYS A 2 -22.78 31.74 -12.18
C LYS A 2 -22.50 31.66 -10.68
N SER A 3 -21.49 30.89 -10.28
CA SER A 3 -20.66 31.24 -9.13
C SER A 3 -19.31 30.56 -9.26
N ALA A 4 -18.40 31.33 -9.69
CA ALA A 4 -16.97 31.28 -9.52
C ALA A 4 -16.60 31.55 -8.06
N THR A 5 -15.35 31.25 -7.74
CA THR A 5 -14.54 31.80 -6.64
C THR A 5 -14.04 30.69 -5.74
N ALA A 6 -12.81 30.54 -5.39
CA ALA A 6 -11.65 31.43 -5.40
C ALA A 6 -10.36 30.61 -5.24
N LEU A 7 -9.39 30.98 -6.02
CA LEU A 7 -7.97 30.71 -5.77
C LEU A 7 -7.57 31.36 -4.44
N ARG A 8 -6.95 30.62 -3.55
CA ARG A 8 -6.15 31.17 -2.47
C ARG A 8 -4.73 30.66 -2.58
N ALA A 9 -3.93 31.44 -3.27
CA ALA A 9 -2.50 31.41 -3.19
C ALA A 9 -2.08 31.82 -1.75
N MET A 10 -1.31 30.99 -1.10
CA MET A 10 -0.65 31.33 0.15
C MET A 10 0.84 31.11 -0.05
N THR A 11 1.49 32.16 -0.52
CA THR A 11 2.92 32.36 -0.50
C THR A 11 3.38 32.49 0.95
N LEU A 12 4.20 31.59 1.43
CA LEU A 12 5.00 31.79 2.63
C LEU A 12 6.47 31.75 2.25
N THR A 13 6.99 32.96 2.08
CA THR A 13 8.41 33.29 2.07
C THR A 13 8.92 33.20 3.50
N VAL A 14 9.89 32.36 3.78
CA VAL A 14 10.74 32.50 4.95
C VAL A 14 12.18 32.48 4.50
N ALA A 15 12.76 33.68 4.60
CA ALA A 15 14.18 33.94 4.40
C ALA A 15 14.98 33.54 5.64
N GLY A 16 16.17 32.97 5.40
CA GLY A 16 17.40 33.29 6.08
C GLY A 16 17.61 32.79 7.51
N LEU A 17 18.56 31.98 7.72
CA LEU A 17 19.74 32.37 8.50
C LEU A 17 20.86 31.33 8.34
N LEU A 18 21.92 31.83 7.73
CA LEU A 18 23.23 31.22 7.66
C LEU A 18 23.89 31.36 9.03
N VAL A 19 24.22 30.27 9.69
CA VAL A 19 25.22 30.27 10.78
C VAL A 19 26.10 29.04 10.64
N LEU A 20 27.30 29.25 10.16
CA LEU A 20 28.45 28.42 10.47
C LEU A 20 29.02 28.88 11.81
N PRO A 21 29.41 27.96 12.71
CA PRO A 21 30.83 27.85 12.94
C PRO A 21 31.37 26.44 13.26
N THR A 22 32.63 26.29 12.78
CA THR A 22 33.80 25.70 13.42
C THR A 22 33.77 24.27 13.94
N ALA A 23 34.69 23.57 13.29
CA ALA A 23 35.34 22.35 13.70
C ALA A 23 35.65 22.26 15.20
N ASN A 24 35.44 21.08 15.77
CA ASN A 24 36.40 20.48 16.67
C ASN A 24 36.35 18.95 16.55
N ALA A 25 37.53 18.43 16.34
CA ALA A 25 37.83 17.04 16.14
C ALA A 25 37.86 16.25 17.47
N VAL A 26 37.85 14.94 17.31
CA VAL A 26 38.31 13.90 18.26
C VAL A 26 37.30 13.43 19.30
N GLY A 27 36.86 12.23 19.05
CA GLY A 27 36.12 11.37 20.00
C GLY A 27 35.66 10.12 19.27
N GLN A 28 36.53 9.11 19.30
CA GLN A 28 36.30 7.82 18.69
C GLN A 28 35.01 7.16 19.20
N THR A 29 34.23 6.67 18.25
CA THR A 29 33.35 5.49 18.19
C THR A 29 33.30 4.59 19.44
N PRO A 30 32.14 4.00 19.70
CA PRO A 30 31.99 2.63 19.28
C PRO A 30 30.83 2.47 18.28
N SER A 31 31.14 1.73 17.25
CA SER A 31 30.23 1.21 16.27
C SER A 31 29.02 0.56 16.94
N ALA A 32 27.88 1.23 16.88
CA ALA A 32 26.62 0.53 16.95
C ALA A 32 26.46 -0.21 15.61
N PRO A 33 26.13 -1.51 15.60
CA PRO A 33 25.82 -2.18 14.36
C PRO A 33 24.60 -1.47 13.73
N PRO A 34 24.57 -1.30 12.40
CA PRO A 34 23.40 -0.77 11.76
C PRO A 34 22.26 -1.74 12.02
N SER A 35 21.28 -1.32 12.80
CA SER A 35 19.98 -1.96 12.81
C SER A 35 19.44 -1.82 11.39
N THR A 36 19.71 -2.83 10.61
CA THR A 36 19.04 -3.03 9.33
C THR A 36 17.58 -3.36 9.66
N ALA A 37 16.79 -2.35 9.92
CA ALA A 37 15.37 -2.49 9.71
C ALA A 37 15.22 -2.85 8.22
N PRO A 38 14.62 -3.99 7.87
CA PRO A 38 14.30 -4.25 6.49
C PRO A 38 13.23 -3.23 6.10
N GLY A 39 13.69 -2.13 5.49
CA GLY A 39 12.81 -1.29 4.71
C GLY A 39 12.19 -2.14 3.61
N PRO A 40 11.00 -1.81 3.13
CA PRO A 40 10.38 -2.54 2.04
C PRO A 40 11.29 -2.45 0.80
N SER A 41 12.09 -3.49 0.61
CA SER A 41 12.86 -3.67 -0.62
C SER A 41 11.86 -4.01 -1.72
N THR A 42 11.40 -2.99 -2.40
CA THR A 42 10.52 -3.10 -3.58
C THR A 42 11.35 -3.35 -4.84
N ALA A 43 12.29 -4.27 -4.78
CA ALA A 43 12.89 -4.78 -5.99
C ALA A 43 12.01 -5.92 -6.52
N PRO A 44 11.55 -5.85 -7.77
CA PRO A 44 10.62 -6.84 -8.33
C PRO A 44 11.16 -8.28 -8.35
N GLU A 45 12.47 -8.44 -8.29
CA GLU A 45 13.12 -9.76 -8.36
C GLU A 45 13.18 -10.53 -7.03
N ASN A 46 12.74 -9.94 -5.91
CA ASN A 46 13.00 -10.54 -4.59
C ASN A 46 11.78 -10.58 -3.68
N ILE A 47 10.58 -10.81 -4.23
CA ILE A 47 9.42 -11.07 -3.39
C ILE A 47 9.56 -12.49 -2.82
N PRO A 48 9.64 -12.66 -1.49
CA PRO A 48 9.74 -13.98 -0.88
C PRO A 48 8.56 -14.87 -1.29
N ASP A 49 8.82 -16.14 -1.53
CA ASP A 49 7.77 -17.11 -1.91
C ASP A 49 6.61 -17.13 -0.90
N LYS A 50 6.92 -17.01 0.38
CA LYS A 50 5.91 -16.88 1.44
C LYS A 50 4.97 -15.68 1.26
N LYS A 51 5.50 -14.56 0.75
CA LYS A 51 4.69 -13.37 0.45
C LYS A 51 3.83 -13.58 -0.80
N LEU A 52 4.34 -14.33 -1.77
CA LEU A 52 3.56 -14.73 -2.95
C LEU A 52 2.44 -15.71 -2.59
N ASP A 53 2.68 -16.63 -1.66
CA ASP A 53 1.65 -17.55 -1.16
C ASP A 53 0.54 -16.77 -0.43
N ALA A 54 0.93 -15.84 0.45
CA ALA A 54 0.00 -14.97 1.13
C ALA A 54 -0.79 -14.08 0.15
N ALA A 55 -0.13 -13.54 -0.87
CA ALA A 55 -0.79 -12.72 -1.91
C ALA A 55 -1.78 -13.56 -2.73
N ALA A 56 -1.45 -14.77 -3.11
CA ALA A 56 -2.35 -15.66 -3.83
C ALA A 56 -3.60 -16.01 -3.00
N ALA A 57 -3.42 -16.29 -1.70
CA ALA A 57 -4.52 -16.50 -0.77
C ALA A 57 -5.38 -15.23 -0.61
N ALA A 58 -4.75 -14.07 -0.50
CA ALA A 58 -5.42 -12.78 -0.41
C ALA A 58 -6.27 -12.50 -1.67
N VAL A 59 -5.74 -12.76 -2.87
CA VAL A 59 -6.50 -12.61 -4.13
C VAL A 59 -7.77 -13.44 -4.11
N LYS A 60 -7.69 -14.70 -3.70
CA LYS A 60 -8.89 -15.58 -3.58
C LYS A 60 -9.91 -15.01 -2.60
N SER A 61 -9.45 -14.60 -1.42
CA SER A 61 -10.32 -14.04 -0.38
C SER A 61 -10.97 -12.73 -0.82
N VAL A 62 -10.19 -11.82 -1.42
CA VAL A 62 -10.69 -10.55 -1.95
C VAL A 62 -11.70 -10.77 -3.07
N SER A 63 -11.45 -11.71 -3.98
CA SER A 63 -12.41 -12.05 -5.05
C SER A 63 -13.74 -12.55 -4.49
N ALA A 64 -13.71 -13.45 -3.50
CA ALA A 64 -14.93 -13.96 -2.86
C ALA A 64 -15.71 -12.86 -2.13
N VAL A 65 -15.01 -11.95 -1.45
CA VAL A 65 -15.62 -10.76 -0.82
C VAL A 65 -16.27 -9.89 -1.88
N LYS A 66 -15.52 -9.58 -2.95
CA LYS A 66 -16.05 -8.76 -4.05
C LYS A 66 -17.31 -9.34 -4.66
N ASP A 67 -17.32 -10.61 -5.01
CA ASP A 67 -18.48 -11.29 -5.58
C ASP A 67 -19.71 -11.22 -4.67
N THR A 68 -19.50 -11.38 -3.36
CA THR A 68 -20.57 -11.29 -2.36
C THR A 68 -21.14 -9.88 -2.29
N PHE A 69 -20.28 -8.86 -2.28
CA PHE A 69 -20.73 -7.47 -2.19
C PHE A 69 -21.33 -6.97 -3.51
N ASP A 70 -20.82 -7.40 -4.67
CA ASP A 70 -21.41 -7.08 -5.97
C ASP A 70 -22.86 -7.56 -6.07
N GLN A 71 -23.15 -8.78 -5.58
CA GLN A 71 -24.52 -9.31 -5.52
C GLN A 71 -25.43 -8.51 -4.57
N ARG A 72 -24.88 -8.07 -3.42
CA ARG A 72 -25.64 -7.24 -2.46
C ARG A 72 -25.89 -5.85 -3.02
N LEU A 73 -24.87 -5.23 -3.65
CA LEU A 73 -24.99 -3.92 -4.28
C LEU A 73 -25.99 -3.90 -5.44
N ALA A 74 -26.07 -4.97 -6.22
CA ALA A 74 -27.05 -5.09 -7.31
C ALA A 74 -28.50 -5.10 -6.82
N LYS A 75 -28.73 -5.56 -5.60
CA LYS A 75 -30.06 -5.66 -4.98
C LYS A 75 -30.37 -4.52 -4.02
N ALA A 76 -29.38 -3.73 -3.65
CA ALA A 76 -29.50 -2.69 -2.64
C ALA A 76 -30.20 -1.43 -3.21
N PRO A 77 -31.07 -0.79 -2.42
CA PRO A 77 -31.59 0.54 -2.74
C PRO A 77 -30.45 1.58 -2.74
N ALA A 78 -30.67 2.69 -3.45
CA ALA A 78 -29.65 3.72 -3.66
C ALA A 78 -29.04 4.26 -2.35
N GLY A 79 -29.83 4.41 -1.30
CA GLY A 79 -29.36 4.90 0.00
C GLY A 79 -28.47 3.93 0.79
N GLU A 80 -28.47 2.64 0.45
CA GLU A 80 -27.63 1.63 1.13
C GLU A 80 -26.34 1.32 0.39
N LYS A 81 -26.22 1.71 -0.87
CA LYS A 81 -25.08 1.38 -1.70
C LYS A 81 -23.77 1.94 -1.16
N GLU A 82 -23.80 3.17 -0.65
CA GLU A 82 -22.62 3.82 -0.07
C GLU A 82 -22.13 3.10 1.20
N ARG A 83 -23.06 2.71 2.08
CA ARG A 83 -22.73 1.92 3.27
C ARG A 83 -22.14 0.56 2.89
N LEU A 84 -22.75 -0.13 1.93
CA LEU A 84 -22.27 -1.42 1.43
C LEU A 84 -20.89 -1.31 0.77
N ALA A 85 -20.60 -0.21 0.06
CA ALA A 85 -19.28 0.04 -0.49
C ALA A 85 -18.22 0.15 0.61
N GLY A 86 -18.51 0.91 1.68
CA GLY A 86 -17.62 1.00 2.84
C GLY A 86 -17.42 -0.34 3.54
N GLU A 87 -18.49 -1.13 3.73
CA GLU A 87 -18.39 -2.49 4.28
C GLU A 87 -17.52 -3.40 3.39
N ALA A 88 -17.63 -3.27 2.06
CA ALA A 88 -16.83 -4.03 1.11
C ALA A 88 -15.33 -3.69 1.22
N GLU A 89 -15.00 -2.41 1.32
CA GLU A 89 -13.62 -1.96 1.50
C GLU A 89 -13.01 -2.51 2.80
N HIS A 90 -13.74 -2.45 3.90
CA HIS A 90 -13.30 -3.05 5.16
C HIS A 90 -13.12 -4.56 5.06
N ALA A 91 -14.05 -5.25 4.42
CA ALA A 91 -13.97 -6.69 4.25
C ALA A 91 -12.80 -7.10 3.34
N MET A 92 -12.53 -6.34 2.28
CA MET A 92 -11.37 -6.58 1.40
C MET A 92 -10.05 -6.31 2.12
N THR A 93 -9.96 -5.22 2.88
CA THR A 93 -8.79 -4.92 3.73
C THR A 93 -8.53 -6.06 4.71
N LYS A 94 -9.57 -6.51 5.41
CA LYS A 94 -9.48 -7.64 6.33
C LYS A 94 -9.05 -8.92 5.62
N ALA A 95 -9.58 -9.20 4.44
CA ALA A 95 -9.21 -10.38 3.65
C ALA A 95 -7.72 -10.41 3.29
N VAL A 96 -7.09 -9.25 3.10
CA VAL A 96 -5.64 -9.13 2.85
C VAL A 96 -4.85 -9.30 4.14
N THR A 97 -5.24 -8.61 5.20
CA THR A 97 -4.50 -8.63 6.48
C THR A 97 -4.58 -9.97 7.19
N ASP A 98 -5.67 -10.70 7.05
CA ASP A 98 -5.83 -12.07 7.58
C ASP A 98 -4.83 -13.07 6.92
N GLN A 99 -4.31 -12.75 5.74
CA GLN A 99 -3.25 -13.54 5.08
C GLN A 99 -1.83 -13.13 5.49
N GLY A 100 -1.70 -12.20 6.42
CA GLY A 100 -0.40 -11.73 6.92
C GLY A 100 0.30 -10.74 5.99
N LEU A 101 -0.45 -10.03 5.15
CA LEU A 101 0.02 -8.93 4.30
C LEU A 101 -0.55 -7.60 4.78
N SER A 102 0.23 -6.53 4.67
CA SER A 102 -0.35 -5.20 4.69
C SER A 102 -1.03 -4.90 3.34
N VAL A 103 -1.96 -3.96 3.34
CA VAL A 103 -2.62 -3.52 2.10
C VAL A 103 -1.60 -2.98 1.10
N GLU A 104 -0.59 -2.26 1.58
CA GLU A 104 0.49 -1.71 0.76
C GLU A 104 1.35 -2.80 0.13
N GLU A 105 1.72 -3.83 0.89
CA GLU A 105 2.44 -5.00 0.38
C GLU A 105 1.63 -5.73 -0.68
N TYR A 106 0.35 -5.95 -0.43
CA TYR A 106 -0.55 -6.57 -1.40
C TYR A 106 -0.62 -5.78 -2.71
N VAL A 107 -0.87 -4.47 -2.62
CA VAL A 107 -0.92 -3.59 -3.79
C VAL A 107 0.41 -3.58 -4.55
N THR A 108 1.54 -3.56 -3.84
CA THR A 108 2.87 -3.62 -4.45
C THR A 108 3.09 -4.93 -5.18
N ILE A 109 2.77 -6.08 -4.56
CA ILE A 109 2.88 -7.39 -5.20
C ILE A 109 1.99 -7.47 -6.45
N MET A 110 0.78 -6.94 -6.39
CA MET A 110 -0.13 -6.93 -7.54
C MET A 110 0.38 -6.04 -8.67
N LYS A 111 0.96 -4.88 -8.37
CA LYS A 111 1.61 -4.01 -9.38
C LYS A 111 2.82 -4.70 -10.02
N VAL A 112 3.65 -5.36 -9.23
CA VAL A 112 4.79 -6.13 -9.75
C VAL A 112 4.28 -7.26 -10.66
N ALA A 113 3.27 -8.01 -10.25
CA ALA A 113 2.69 -9.09 -11.06
C ALA A 113 2.06 -8.61 -12.37
N GLN A 114 1.62 -7.37 -12.45
CA GLN A 114 1.12 -6.78 -13.70
C GLN A 114 2.26 -6.49 -14.69
N ASN A 115 3.43 -6.15 -14.19
CA ASN A 115 4.58 -5.74 -15.00
C ASN A 115 5.61 -6.86 -15.21
N ASP A 116 5.64 -7.85 -14.33
CA ASP A 116 6.57 -8.97 -14.36
C ASP A 116 5.82 -10.29 -14.61
N PRO A 117 6.00 -10.91 -15.79
CA PRO A 117 5.33 -12.16 -16.12
C PRO A 117 5.77 -13.33 -15.23
N ILE A 118 7.00 -13.32 -14.71
CA ILE A 118 7.50 -14.39 -13.83
C ILE A 118 6.77 -14.37 -12.49
N VAL A 119 6.62 -13.18 -11.90
CA VAL A 119 5.88 -13.01 -10.64
C VAL A 119 4.41 -13.35 -10.84
N ARG A 120 3.82 -12.91 -11.95
CA ARG A 120 2.44 -13.24 -12.30
C ARG A 120 2.22 -14.75 -12.43
N ASP A 121 3.09 -15.45 -13.14
CA ASP A 121 2.99 -16.91 -13.30
C ASP A 121 3.16 -17.65 -11.98
N LYS A 122 4.08 -17.20 -11.12
CA LYS A 122 4.23 -17.74 -9.77
C LYS A 122 2.96 -17.56 -8.94
N LEU A 123 2.30 -16.40 -9.04
CA LEU A 123 1.03 -16.12 -8.37
C LEU A 123 -0.09 -17.03 -8.88
N ILE A 124 -0.25 -17.13 -10.19
CA ILE A 124 -1.28 -17.97 -10.84
C ILE A 124 -1.13 -19.43 -10.46
N LYS A 125 0.11 -19.95 -10.43
CA LYS A 125 0.38 -21.33 -10.01
C LYS A 125 -0.06 -21.61 -8.57
N ARG A 126 0.05 -20.62 -7.68
CA ARG A 126 -0.36 -20.71 -6.27
C ARG A 126 -1.87 -20.55 -6.06
N MET A 127 -2.55 -19.98 -7.03
CA MET A 127 -4.01 -19.82 -7.00
C MET A 127 -4.78 -21.06 -7.48
N LYS A 128 -4.10 -21.99 -8.15
CA LYS A 128 -4.66 -23.27 -8.57
C LYS A 128 -4.65 -24.27 -7.42
#